data_dd178d46e308f9aadb4bae2ed6918b69
#
_entry.id   dd178d46e308f9aadb4bae2ed6918b69
#
_cell.length_a   1.000
_cell.length_b   1.000
_cell.length_c   1.000
_cell.angle_alpha   90.00
_cell.angle_beta   90.00
_cell.angle_gamma   90.00
#
_symmetry.space_group_name_H-M   'P 1'
#
loop_
_entity.id
_entity.type
_entity.pdbx_description
1 polymer ?
#
loop_
_entity_poly.entity_id
_entity_poly.type
_entity_poly.pdbx_seq_one_letter_code
_entity_poly.pdbx_strand_id
1 'polypeptide(L)'
;MMMGRGDMGLVLARLGSAWGWIIAYGVLSVLAGVIAIFWPGATLVVIAVVFALQLLVGAIYQFVFAFAIPHETGWLRALVALLAILSLVVALYLLGHVGLTLLLLAVLLGAYWIVQGAIELFVAIGHPEIRSRLWVIVSGVLSVVAGGIVVLFPGISLFFLTVVLGVWLVFFGAMLIGRGWLLRSVAGRGRSMGSEMAH
;
A
#
# COMPACT_ATOMS: atom_id res chain seq x y z
N MET A 1 -19.85 -1.64 32.61
CA MET A 1 -19.08 -2.88 32.43
C MET A 1 -17.64 -2.57 32.88
N MET A 2 -17.32 -2.88 34.17
CA MET A 2 -16.01 -2.57 34.75
C MET A 2 -14.97 -3.56 34.24
N MET A 3 -14.03 -3.08 33.44
CA MET A 3 -12.87 -3.85 33.05
C MET A 3 -12.05 -4.16 34.30
N GLY A 4 -11.90 -5.45 34.64
CA GLY A 4 -11.20 -5.91 35.86
C GLY A 4 -9.72 -5.53 35.80
N ARG A 5 -9.09 -5.23 36.97
CA ARG A 5 -7.65 -4.95 37.07
C ARG A 5 -6.78 -6.04 36.44
N GLY A 6 -7.26 -7.29 36.38
CA GLY A 6 -6.58 -8.40 35.72
C GLY A 6 -6.53 -8.27 34.20
N ASP A 7 -7.60 -7.76 33.57
CA ASP A 7 -7.66 -7.58 32.11
C ASP A 7 -6.72 -6.47 31.65
N MET A 8 -6.58 -5.41 32.45
CA MET A 8 -5.64 -4.32 32.18
C MET A 8 -4.18 -4.80 32.23
N GLY A 9 -3.84 -5.69 33.16
CA GLY A 9 -2.51 -6.29 33.25
C GLY A 9 -2.16 -7.17 32.04
N LEU A 10 -3.10 -7.95 31.54
CA LEU A 10 -2.93 -8.80 30.35
C LEU A 10 -2.80 -7.96 29.07
N VAL A 11 -3.57 -6.88 28.94
CA VAL A 11 -3.47 -5.93 27.83
C VAL A 11 -2.11 -5.23 27.83
N LEU A 12 -1.66 -4.75 28.99
CA LEU A 12 -0.35 -4.11 29.12
C LEU A 12 0.83 -5.08 28.88
N ALA A 13 0.70 -6.33 29.28
CA ALA A 13 1.71 -7.37 29.00
C ALA A 13 1.78 -7.71 27.51
N ARG A 14 0.65 -7.77 26.80
CA ARG A 14 0.61 -7.96 25.33
C ARG A 14 1.13 -6.75 24.56
N LEU A 15 0.81 -5.54 25.01
CA LEU A 15 1.37 -4.31 24.44
C LEU A 15 2.88 -4.20 24.70
N GLY A 16 3.35 -4.70 25.85
CA GLY A 16 4.76 -4.74 26.21
C GLY A 16 5.61 -5.71 25.36
N SER A 17 5.02 -6.69 24.67
CA SER A 17 5.73 -7.57 23.74
C SER A 17 5.74 -7.07 22.28
N ALA A 18 4.85 -6.12 21.96
CA ALA A 18 4.68 -5.63 20.58
C ALA A 18 5.73 -4.57 20.15
N TRP A 19 6.43 -3.92 21.11
CA TRP A 19 7.41 -2.86 20.79
C TRP A 19 8.55 -3.36 19.89
N GLY A 20 8.98 -4.61 20.08
CA GLY A 20 10.05 -5.22 19.27
C GLY A 20 9.68 -5.35 17.81
N TRP A 21 8.45 -5.77 17.51
CA TRP A 21 7.93 -5.88 16.16
C TRP A 21 7.76 -4.50 15.49
N ILE A 22 7.34 -3.49 16.25
CA ILE A 22 7.20 -2.11 15.75
C ILE A 22 8.56 -1.54 15.38
N ILE A 23 9.59 -1.73 16.22
CA ILE A 23 10.96 -1.30 15.91
C ILE A 23 11.52 -2.07 14.72
N ALA A 24 11.36 -3.40 14.67
CA ALA A 24 11.84 -4.22 13.56
C ALA A 24 11.21 -3.77 12.22
N TYR A 25 9.90 -3.54 12.21
CA TYR A 25 9.20 -3.03 11.04
C TYR A 25 9.66 -1.62 10.65
N GLY A 26 9.89 -0.74 11.64
CA GLY A 26 10.45 0.60 11.42
C GLY A 26 11.85 0.56 10.80
N VAL A 27 12.73 -0.31 11.30
CA VAL A 27 14.09 -0.50 10.75
C VAL A 27 14.02 -1.05 9.32
N LEU A 28 13.19 -2.06 9.06
CA LEU A 28 12.99 -2.59 7.70
C LEU A 28 12.45 -1.52 6.75
N SER A 29 11.53 -0.67 7.20
CA SER A 29 11.00 0.44 6.40
C SER A 29 12.08 1.48 6.07
N VAL A 30 12.94 1.83 7.03
CA VAL A 30 14.07 2.75 6.78
C VAL A 30 15.04 2.14 5.78
N LEU A 31 15.42 0.87 5.94
CA LEU A 31 16.33 0.18 5.03
C LEU A 31 15.75 0.11 3.61
N ALA A 32 14.48 -0.28 3.48
CA ALA A 32 13.79 -0.31 2.20
C ALA A 32 13.73 1.09 1.55
N GLY A 33 13.44 2.14 2.34
CA GLY A 33 13.42 3.52 1.86
C GLY A 33 14.79 4.00 1.38
N VAL A 34 15.86 3.69 2.11
CA VAL A 34 17.24 4.01 1.71
C VAL A 34 17.59 3.30 0.40
N ILE A 35 17.27 2.01 0.26
CA ILE A 35 17.49 1.26 -0.98
C ILE A 35 16.71 1.91 -2.13
N ALA A 36 15.45 2.29 -1.93
CA ALA A 36 14.63 2.93 -2.96
C ALA A 36 15.21 4.27 -3.43
N ILE A 37 15.84 5.04 -2.54
CA ILE A 37 16.47 6.32 -2.89
C ILE A 37 17.77 6.11 -3.67
N PHE A 38 18.64 5.20 -3.21
CA PHE A 38 19.98 5.03 -3.81
C PHE A 38 20.01 4.07 -5.00
N TRP A 39 19.07 3.11 -5.07
CA TRP A 39 18.95 2.12 -6.16
C TRP A 39 17.52 2.04 -6.70
N PRO A 40 16.97 3.15 -7.25
CA PRO A 40 15.57 3.18 -7.70
C PRO A 40 15.31 2.18 -8.83
N GLY A 41 16.28 1.92 -9.71
CA GLY A 41 16.16 0.93 -10.78
C GLY A 41 15.95 -0.50 -10.23
N ALA A 42 16.73 -0.92 -9.24
CA ALA A 42 16.55 -2.22 -8.60
C ALA A 42 15.20 -2.32 -7.87
N THR A 43 14.78 -1.24 -7.20
CA THR A 43 13.47 -1.16 -6.53
C THR A 43 12.32 -1.30 -7.53
N LEU A 44 12.41 -0.66 -8.69
CA LEU A 44 11.43 -0.80 -9.78
C LEU A 44 11.33 -2.24 -10.28
N VAL A 45 12.45 -2.95 -10.43
CA VAL A 45 12.45 -4.38 -10.80
C VAL A 45 11.69 -5.20 -9.76
N VAL A 46 11.95 -4.98 -8.46
CA VAL A 46 11.25 -5.67 -7.37
C VAL A 46 9.74 -5.36 -7.41
N ILE A 47 9.36 -4.09 -7.61
CA ILE A 47 7.95 -3.69 -7.73
C ILE A 47 7.29 -4.41 -8.91
N ALA A 48 7.94 -4.48 -10.07
CA ALA A 48 7.41 -5.15 -11.25
C ALA A 48 7.20 -6.65 -11.02
N VAL A 49 8.18 -7.32 -10.39
CA VAL A 49 8.09 -8.75 -10.07
C VAL A 49 6.98 -9.02 -9.06
N VAL A 50 6.89 -8.23 -7.99
CA VAL A 50 5.82 -8.35 -6.98
C VAL A 50 4.45 -8.14 -7.61
N PHE A 51 4.30 -7.15 -8.50
CA PHE A 51 3.06 -6.91 -9.22
C PHE A 51 2.67 -8.08 -10.13
N ALA A 52 3.61 -8.61 -10.89
CA ALA A 52 3.36 -9.77 -11.75
C ALA A 52 3.00 -11.04 -10.94
N LEU A 53 3.67 -11.26 -9.78
CA LEU A 53 3.32 -12.34 -8.85
C LEU A 53 1.92 -12.13 -8.24
N GLN A 54 1.55 -10.91 -7.91
CA GLN A 54 0.21 -10.58 -7.40
C GLN A 54 -0.87 -10.88 -8.45
N LEU A 55 -0.62 -10.53 -9.72
CA LEU A 55 -1.52 -10.89 -10.82
C LEU A 55 -1.62 -12.42 -10.99
N LEU A 56 -0.51 -13.15 -10.85
CA LEU A 56 -0.48 -14.59 -10.92
C LEU A 56 -1.34 -15.24 -9.83
N VAL A 57 -1.16 -14.81 -8.59
CA VAL A 57 -1.98 -15.28 -7.45
C VAL A 57 -3.44 -14.93 -7.64
N GLY A 58 -3.73 -13.71 -8.13
CA GLY A 58 -5.08 -13.27 -8.46
C GLY A 58 -5.75 -14.11 -9.54
N ALA A 59 -5.00 -14.47 -10.59
CA ALA A 59 -5.49 -15.34 -11.66
C ALA A 59 -5.84 -16.75 -11.16
N ILE A 60 -4.98 -17.33 -10.32
CA ILE A 60 -5.24 -18.63 -9.67
C ILE A 60 -6.50 -18.54 -8.80
N TYR A 61 -6.61 -17.51 -7.98
CA TYR A 61 -7.79 -17.28 -7.15
C TYR A 61 -9.07 -17.17 -7.98
N GLN A 62 -9.06 -16.36 -9.06
CA GLN A 62 -10.20 -16.21 -9.97
C GLN A 62 -10.58 -17.54 -10.63
N PHE A 63 -9.58 -18.34 -11.03
CA PHE A 63 -9.81 -19.65 -11.61
C PHE A 63 -10.51 -20.59 -10.62
N VAL A 64 -10.00 -20.71 -9.40
CA VAL A 64 -10.62 -21.51 -8.34
C VAL A 64 -12.03 -21.02 -8.03
N PHE A 65 -12.21 -19.69 -7.95
CA PHE A 65 -13.49 -19.05 -7.65
C PHE A 65 -14.54 -19.35 -8.72
N ALA A 66 -14.16 -19.39 -10.01
CA ALA A 66 -15.07 -19.73 -11.12
C ALA A 66 -15.75 -21.11 -10.95
N PHE A 67 -15.07 -22.05 -10.27
CA PHE A 67 -15.60 -23.39 -10.02
C PHE A 67 -16.23 -23.56 -8.64
N ALA A 68 -15.99 -22.63 -7.71
CA ALA A 68 -16.47 -22.72 -6.33
C ALA A 68 -17.92 -22.23 -6.13
N ILE A 69 -18.49 -21.47 -7.10
CA ILE A 69 -19.84 -20.92 -6.97
C ILE A 69 -20.87 -21.86 -7.61
N PRO A 70 -21.77 -22.48 -6.83
CA PRO A 70 -22.68 -23.52 -7.34
C PRO A 70 -23.86 -23.00 -8.17
N HIS A 71 -24.23 -21.71 -8.05
CA HIS A 71 -25.53 -21.19 -8.53
C HIS A 71 -25.43 -20.16 -9.65
N GLU A 72 -24.21 -19.93 -10.21
CA GLU A 72 -24.04 -19.01 -11.33
C GLU A 72 -24.43 -19.63 -12.67
N THR A 73 -25.02 -18.80 -13.54
CA THR A 73 -25.32 -19.19 -14.93
C THR A 73 -24.05 -19.64 -15.65
N GLY A 74 -24.12 -20.72 -16.43
CA GLY A 74 -22.94 -21.33 -17.07
C GLY A 74 -22.10 -20.37 -17.90
N TRP A 75 -22.70 -19.31 -18.50
CA TRP A 75 -21.98 -18.30 -19.26
C TRP A 75 -21.10 -17.38 -18.38
N LEU A 76 -21.56 -17.02 -17.18
CA LEU A 76 -20.76 -16.22 -16.22
C LEU A 76 -19.53 -17.01 -15.74
N ARG A 77 -19.73 -18.31 -15.45
CA ARG A 77 -18.62 -19.21 -15.10
C ARG A 77 -17.59 -19.29 -16.24
N ALA A 78 -18.05 -19.45 -17.46
CA ALA A 78 -17.18 -19.49 -18.64
C ALA A 78 -16.42 -18.17 -18.82
N LEU A 79 -17.09 -17.03 -18.61
CA LEU A 79 -16.46 -15.71 -18.70
C LEU A 79 -15.38 -15.50 -17.62
N VAL A 80 -15.68 -15.85 -16.36
CA VAL A 80 -14.70 -15.72 -15.25
C VAL A 80 -13.52 -16.67 -15.46
N ALA A 81 -13.75 -17.91 -15.93
CA ALA A 81 -12.68 -18.85 -16.23
C ALA A 81 -11.81 -18.34 -17.40
N LEU A 82 -12.40 -17.78 -18.45
CA LEU A 82 -11.67 -17.19 -19.56
C LEU A 82 -10.80 -16.01 -19.10
N LEU A 83 -11.37 -15.10 -18.26
CA LEU A 83 -10.63 -13.98 -17.71
C LEU A 83 -9.48 -14.46 -16.80
N ALA A 84 -9.69 -15.52 -16.02
CA ALA A 84 -8.65 -16.12 -15.18
C ALA A 84 -7.49 -16.68 -16.03
N ILE A 85 -7.79 -17.40 -17.11
CA ILE A 85 -6.77 -17.92 -18.05
C ILE A 85 -6.03 -16.77 -18.70
N LEU A 86 -6.73 -15.74 -19.17
CA LEU A 86 -6.11 -14.56 -19.76
C LEU A 86 -5.19 -13.85 -18.77
N SER A 87 -5.66 -13.65 -17.53
CA SER A 87 -4.86 -13.06 -16.44
C SER A 87 -3.61 -13.90 -16.13
N LEU A 88 -3.72 -15.22 -16.15
CA LEU A 88 -2.60 -16.13 -15.95
C LEU A 88 -1.54 -15.98 -17.05
N VAL A 89 -1.97 -15.97 -18.31
CA VAL A 89 -1.06 -15.77 -19.45
C VAL A 89 -0.37 -14.41 -19.38
N VAL A 90 -1.13 -13.35 -19.07
CA VAL A 90 -0.58 -11.99 -18.89
C VAL A 90 0.43 -11.96 -17.72
N ALA A 91 0.11 -12.55 -16.59
CA ALA A 91 1.00 -12.58 -15.41
C ALA A 91 2.34 -13.27 -15.73
N LEU A 92 2.30 -14.43 -16.39
CA LEU A 92 3.50 -15.15 -16.79
C LEU A 92 4.33 -14.38 -17.82
N TYR A 93 3.67 -13.70 -18.77
CA TYR A 93 4.35 -12.87 -19.74
C TYR A 93 5.05 -11.66 -19.09
N LEU A 94 4.37 -11.00 -18.15
CA LEU A 94 4.90 -9.85 -17.42
C LEU A 94 6.07 -10.21 -16.50
N LEU A 95 6.11 -11.41 -15.93
CA LEU A 95 7.25 -11.89 -15.16
C LEU A 95 8.55 -11.94 -15.98
N GLY A 96 8.45 -12.27 -17.27
CA GLY A 96 9.58 -12.27 -18.19
C GLY A 96 9.95 -10.91 -18.76
N HIS A 97 9.07 -9.90 -18.64
CA HIS A 97 9.19 -8.61 -19.35
C HIS A 97 9.03 -7.42 -18.38
N VAL A 98 10.01 -7.22 -17.50
CA VAL A 98 10.01 -6.16 -16.46
C VAL A 98 9.69 -4.77 -17.03
N GLY A 99 10.27 -4.41 -18.18
CA GLY A 99 10.03 -3.12 -18.83
C GLY A 99 8.57 -2.91 -19.23
N LEU A 100 7.90 -3.93 -19.76
CA LEU A 100 6.48 -3.88 -20.07
C LEU A 100 5.61 -3.82 -18.84
N THR A 101 6.01 -4.53 -17.76
CA THR A 101 5.32 -4.49 -16.47
C THR A 101 5.35 -3.08 -15.89
N LEU A 102 6.51 -2.41 -15.93
CA LEU A 102 6.66 -1.03 -15.48
C LEU A 102 5.85 -0.05 -16.35
N LEU A 103 5.84 -0.23 -17.66
CA LEU A 103 5.01 0.56 -18.56
C LEU A 103 3.53 0.40 -18.24
N LEU A 104 3.06 -0.83 -18.04
CA LEU A 104 1.68 -1.12 -17.68
C LEU A 104 1.31 -0.47 -16.34
N LEU A 105 2.19 -0.58 -15.33
CA LEU A 105 1.99 0.07 -14.03
C LEU A 105 1.87 1.59 -14.17
N ALA A 106 2.73 2.22 -14.97
CA ALA A 106 2.68 3.66 -15.20
C ALA A 106 1.37 4.07 -15.90
N VAL A 107 0.97 3.35 -16.93
CA VAL A 107 -0.29 3.63 -17.65
C VAL A 107 -1.49 3.46 -16.72
N LEU A 108 -1.55 2.39 -15.94
CA LEU A 108 -2.64 2.16 -14.99
C LEU A 108 -2.70 3.24 -13.91
N LEU A 109 -1.54 3.61 -13.33
CA LEU A 109 -1.45 4.65 -12.31
C LEU A 109 -1.85 6.02 -12.88
N GLY A 110 -1.32 6.36 -14.05
CA GLY A 110 -1.64 7.63 -14.71
C GLY A 110 -3.10 7.71 -15.12
N ALA A 111 -3.67 6.63 -15.69
CA ALA A 111 -5.09 6.54 -16.02
C ALA A 111 -5.97 6.69 -14.75
N TYR A 112 -5.59 6.02 -13.65
CA TYR A 112 -6.28 6.17 -12.38
C TYR A 112 -6.31 7.63 -11.92
N TRP A 113 -5.17 8.34 -11.96
CA TRP A 113 -5.11 9.74 -11.54
C TRP A 113 -5.90 10.68 -12.47
N ILE A 114 -5.89 10.41 -13.79
CA ILE A 114 -6.71 11.18 -14.74
C ILE A 114 -8.21 11.01 -14.43
N VAL A 115 -8.65 9.76 -14.25
CA VAL A 115 -10.06 9.47 -13.94
C VAL A 115 -10.46 10.08 -12.60
N GLN A 116 -9.64 9.89 -11.56
CA GLN A 116 -9.86 10.45 -10.23
C GLN A 116 -9.97 11.99 -10.28
N GLY A 117 -9.01 12.64 -10.94
CA GLY A 117 -9.03 14.09 -11.09
C GLY A 117 -10.22 14.59 -11.91
N ALA A 118 -10.63 13.88 -12.95
CA ALA A 118 -11.83 14.22 -13.73
C ALA A 118 -13.09 14.11 -12.87
N ILE A 119 -13.21 13.08 -12.03
CA ILE A 119 -14.32 12.92 -11.08
C ILE A 119 -14.34 14.09 -10.08
N GLU A 120 -13.19 14.45 -9.49
CA GLU A 120 -13.08 15.58 -8.56
C GLU A 120 -13.53 16.89 -9.20
N LEU A 121 -13.11 17.17 -10.44
CA LEU A 121 -13.53 18.35 -11.19
C LEU A 121 -15.03 18.34 -11.47
N PHE A 122 -15.58 17.19 -11.87
CA PHE A 122 -17.01 17.06 -12.14
C PHE A 122 -17.85 17.30 -10.89
N VAL A 123 -17.43 16.74 -9.75
CA VAL A 123 -18.07 16.96 -8.44
C VAL A 123 -18.00 18.44 -8.04
N ALA A 124 -16.83 19.08 -8.19
CA ALA A 124 -16.66 20.50 -7.85
C ALA A 124 -17.51 21.44 -8.72
N ILE A 125 -17.77 21.07 -9.97
CA ILE A 125 -18.62 21.86 -10.88
C ILE A 125 -20.10 21.68 -10.52
N GLY A 126 -20.51 20.44 -10.21
CA GLY A 126 -21.91 20.11 -9.92
C GLY A 126 -22.41 20.55 -8.55
N HIS A 127 -21.49 20.81 -7.59
CA HIS A 127 -21.85 21.14 -6.20
C HIS A 127 -21.17 22.44 -5.74
N PRO A 128 -21.71 23.61 -6.10
CA PRO A 128 -21.12 24.92 -5.74
C PRO A 128 -21.08 25.19 -4.23
N GLU A 129 -21.91 24.51 -3.42
CA GLU A 129 -22.02 24.63 -1.97
C GLU A 129 -20.88 24.00 -1.19
N ILE A 130 -19.96 23.26 -1.82
CA ILE A 130 -18.82 22.64 -1.14
C ILE A 130 -17.89 23.72 -0.58
N ARG A 131 -17.78 23.80 0.76
CA ARG A 131 -16.96 24.79 1.48
C ARG A 131 -15.48 24.83 1.05
N SER A 132 -14.96 23.74 0.53
CA SER A 132 -13.56 23.59 0.06
C SER A 132 -13.44 23.44 -1.46
N ARG A 133 -14.41 23.97 -2.24
CA ARG A 133 -14.48 23.80 -3.70
C ARG A 133 -13.18 24.11 -4.42
N LEU A 134 -12.50 25.21 -4.01
CA LEU A 134 -11.23 25.58 -4.63
C LEU A 134 -10.15 24.49 -4.47
N TRP A 135 -10.05 23.86 -3.29
CA TRP A 135 -9.11 22.78 -3.04
C TRP A 135 -9.43 21.54 -3.88
N VAL A 136 -10.72 21.21 -4.05
CA VAL A 136 -11.16 20.10 -4.89
C VAL A 136 -10.82 20.34 -6.36
N ILE A 137 -11.00 21.59 -6.85
CA ILE A 137 -10.60 21.95 -8.22
C ILE A 137 -9.09 21.87 -8.39
N VAL A 138 -8.32 22.41 -7.45
CA VAL A 138 -6.85 22.38 -7.52
C VAL A 138 -6.33 20.94 -7.49
N SER A 139 -6.84 20.09 -6.58
CA SER A 139 -6.46 18.68 -6.53
C SER A 139 -6.84 17.94 -7.80
N GLY A 140 -8.05 18.15 -8.34
CA GLY A 140 -8.51 17.52 -9.57
C GLY A 140 -7.66 17.91 -10.79
N VAL A 141 -7.35 19.20 -10.96
CA VAL A 141 -6.45 19.66 -12.03
C VAL A 141 -5.06 19.06 -11.87
N LEU A 142 -4.50 19.09 -10.65
CA LEU A 142 -3.18 18.54 -10.37
C LEU A 142 -3.13 17.03 -10.65
N SER A 143 -4.17 16.29 -10.27
CA SER A 143 -4.28 14.84 -10.52
C SER A 143 -4.33 14.53 -12.02
N VAL A 144 -5.11 15.27 -12.80
CA VAL A 144 -5.18 15.08 -14.27
C VAL A 144 -3.83 15.38 -14.92
N VAL A 145 -3.19 16.49 -14.55
CA VAL A 145 -1.89 16.87 -15.09
C VAL A 145 -0.81 15.86 -14.70
N ALA A 146 -0.76 15.46 -13.42
CA ALA A 146 0.19 14.46 -12.93
C ALA A 146 -0.02 13.11 -13.62
N GLY A 147 -1.27 12.66 -13.75
CA GLY A 147 -1.60 11.43 -14.47
C GLY A 147 -1.17 11.48 -15.93
N GLY A 148 -1.40 12.61 -16.62
CA GLY A 148 -0.94 12.83 -17.99
C GLY A 148 0.59 12.74 -18.12
N ILE A 149 1.34 13.35 -17.19
CA ILE A 149 2.81 13.29 -17.16
C ILE A 149 3.28 11.84 -16.97
N VAL A 150 2.65 11.07 -16.07
CA VAL A 150 3.00 9.66 -15.80
C VAL A 150 2.79 8.80 -17.04
N VAL A 151 1.72 9.02 -17.80
CA VAL A 151 1.44 8.27 -19.03
C VAL A 151 2.41 8.64 -20.15
N LEU A 152 2.72 9.92 -20.30
CA LEU A 152 3.60 10.41 -21.37
C LEU A 152 5.08 10.12 -21.13
N PHE A 153 5.51 10.15 -19.86
CA PHE A 153 6.90 9.97 -19.45
C PHE A 153 7.06 8.90 -18.36
N PRO A 154 6.71 7.62 -18.66
CA PRO A 154 6.62 6.58 -17.66
C PRO A 154 7.92 6.32 -16.90
N GLY A 155 9.07 6.29 -17.60
CA GLY A 155 10.38 6.00 -17.00
C GLY A 155 10.79 7.04 -15.95
N ILE A 156 10.72 8.31 -16.30
CA ILE A 156 11.11 9.42 -15.41
C ILE A 156 10.12 9.51 -14.24
N SER A 157 8.83 9.34 -14.52
CA SER A 157 7.79 9.43 -13.50
C SER A 157 7.90 8.31 -12.47
N LEU A 158 8.10 7.07 -12.90
CA LEU A 158 8.28 5.92 -12.00
C LEU A 158 9.57 6.06 -11.17
N PHE A 159 10.66 6.56 -11.78
CA PHE A 159 11.90 6.86 -11.06
C PHE A 159 11.63 7.89 -9.93
N PHE A 160 11.01 9.02 -10.27
CA PHE A 160 10.68 10.06 -9.31
C PHE A 160 9.75 9.56 -8.20
N LEU A 161 8.69 8.83 -8.56
CA LEU A 161 7.75 8.24 -7.59
C LEU A 161 8.44 7.25 -6.66
N THR A 162 9.41 6.46 -7.16
CA THR A 162 10.19 5.53 -6.33
C THR A 162 11.05 6.27 -5.31
N VAL A 163 11.68 7.38 -5.69
CA VAL A 163 12.46 8.21 -4.76
C VAL A 163 11.55 8.86 -3.70
N VAL A 164 10.41 9.41 -4.12
CA VAL A 164 9.43 9.99 -3.19
C VAL A 164 8.91 8.94 -2.21
N LEU A 165 8.59 7.74 -2.70
CA LEU A 165 8.20 6.60 -1.85
C LEU A 165 9.33 6.23 -0.87
N GLY A 166 10.57 6.22 -1.33
CA GLY A 166 11.74 5.95 -0.49
C GLY A 166 11.88 6.96 0.65
N VAL A 167 11.75 8.25 0.37
CA VAL A 167 11.76 9.32 1.39
C VAL A 167 10.62 9.12 2.39
N TRP A 168 9.41 8.81 1.89
CA TRP A 168 8.25 8.53 2.75
C TRP A 168 8.47 7.32 3.66
N LEU A 169 9.04 6.23 3.13
CA LEU A 169 9.37 5.03 3.90
C LEU A 169 10.40 5.30 5.00
N VAL A 170 11.43 6.11 4.72
CA VAL A 170 12.43 6.53 5.72
C VAL A 170 11.75 7.33 6.82
N PHE A 171 10.93 8.33 6.48
CA PHE A 171 10.21 9.15 7.45
C PHE A 171 9.26 8.32 8.31
N PHE A 172 8.46 7.47 7.68
CA PHE A 172 7.51 6.59 8.36
C PHE A 172 8.21 5.58 9.26
N GLY A 173 9.30 4.95 8.78
CA GLY A 173 10.11 4.02 9.55
C GLY A 173 10.77 4.68 10.77
N ALA A 174 11.31 5.89 10.62
CA ALA A 174 11.86 6.67 11.74
C ALA A 174 10.79 6.98 12.79
N MET A 175 9.58 7.35 12.37
CA MET A 175 8.46 7.59 13.28
C MET A 175 8.04 6.32 14.03
N LEU A 176 8.04 5.15 13.37
CA LEU A 176 7.75 3.86 14.02
C LEU A 176 8.81 3.48 15.05
N ILE A 177 10.09 3.69 14.74
CA ILE A 177 11.20 3.44 15.68
C ILE A 177 11.02 4.31 16.92
N GLY A 178 10.73 5.61 16.73
CA GLY A 178 10.47 6.53 17.86
C GLY A 178 9.28 6.09 18.73
N ARG A 179 8.18 5.68 18.12
CA ARG A 179 7.01 5.13 18.85
C ARG A 179 7.34 3.83 19.59
N GLY A 180 8.08 2.92 18.96
CA GLY A 180 8.51 1.67 19.58
C GLY A 180 9.41 1.92 20.81
N TRP A 181 10.29 2.91 20.75
CA TRP A 181 11.16 3.28 21.86
C TRP A 181 10.38 3.91 23.03
N LEU A 182 9.40 4.75 22.73
CA LEU A 182 8.51 5.32 23.74
C LEU A 182 7.73 4.23 24.49
N LEU A 183 7.17 3.25 23.75
CA LEU A 183 6.46 2.11 24.35
C LEU A 183 7.38 1.27 25.25
N ARG A 184 8.63 1.05 24.86
CA ARG A 184 9.64 0.37 25.67
C ARG A 184 9.91 1.10 26.97
N SER A 185 10.04 2.42 26.95
CA SER A 185 10.33 3.23 28.17
C SER A 185 9.16 3.21 29.16
N VAL A 186 7.91 3.22 28.66
CA VAL A 186 6.71 3.13 29.51
C VAL A 186 6.58 1.73 30.12
N ALA A 187 6.83 0.67 29.35
CA ALA A 187 6.81 -0.71 29.85
C ALA A 187 7.89 -0.97 30.92
N GLY A 188 9.06 -0.33 30.79
CA GLY A 188 10.13 -0.42 31.79
C GLY A 188 9.77 0.22 33.11
N ARG A 189 9.15 1.41 33.10
CA ARG A 189 8.72 2.11 34.33
C ARG A 189 7.60 1.39 35.08
N GLY A 190 6.69 0.72 34.40
CA GLY A 190 5.63 -0.08 35.04
C GLY A 190 6.16 -1.28 35.83
N ARG A 191 7.31 -1.85 35.45
CA ARG A 191 7.95 -2.95 36.17
C ARG A 191 8.65 -2.51 37.44
N SER A 192 9.29 -1.33 37.44
CA SER A 192 9.99 -0.80 38.65
C SER A 192 8.99 -0.41 39.73
N MET A 193 7.85 0.19 39.42
CA MET A 193 6.81 0.50 40.39
C MET A 193 6.14 -0.75 40.99
N GLY A 194 6.00 -1.83 40.19
CA GLY A 194 5.45 -3.09 40.69
C GLY A 194 6.36 -3.82 41.70
N SER A 195 7.68 -3.67 41.56
CA SER A 195 8.65 -4.26 42.50
C SER A 195 8.76 -3.49 43.82
N GLU A 196 8.56 -2.16 43.81
CA GLU A 196 8.56 -1.34 45.05
C GLU A 196 7.30 -1.54 45.89
N MET A 197 6.16 -1.92 45.29
CA MET A 197 4.93 -2.18 46.06
C MET A 197 4.86 -3.63 46.61
N ALA A 198 5.82 -4.48 46.28
CA ALA A 198 5.87 -5.89 46.75
C ALA A 198 6.78 -6.08 47.98
N HIS A 199 7.39 -5.02 48.49
CA HIS A 199 8.13 -4.93 49.73
C HIS A 199 7.37 -4.09 50.76
#